data_ed393baed1f1b5f4de96b4e97a44cd54
#
_entry.id   ed393baed1f1b5f4de96b4e97a44cd54
#
_cell.length_a   1.000
_cell.length_b   1.000
_cell.length_c   1.000
_cell.angle_alpha   90.00
_cell.angle_beta   90.00
_cell.angle_gamma   90.00
#
_symmetry.space_group_name_H-M   'P 1'
#
loop_
_entity.id
_entity.type
_entity.pdbx_description
1 polymer ?
#
loop_
_entity_poly.entity_id
_entity_poly.type
_entity_poly.pdbx_seq_one_letter_code
_entity_poly.pdbx_strand_id
1 'polypeptide(L)'
;MKRIIFLLLTCIMYSCSNTDTCKENDVVKNRFNFYINSINNYDLYRGVITDSLLANFGFSAEVLSDLTGEEHSYIFAEPPSYKTRKDCLSDIKKYKKWYKKNKCKITIEQLDSIEKNVYSKRIWW
;
A
#
# COMPACT_ATOMS: atom_id res chain seq x y z
N MET A 1 53.61 -6.04 15.48
CA MET A 1 52.47 -5.13 15.29
C MET A 1 51.87 -5.11 13.88
N LYS A 2 52.60 -5.43 12.85
CA LYS A 2 52.06 -5.43 11.46
C LYS A 2 51.08 -6.58 11.13
N ARG A 3 51.05 -7.64 11.91
CA ARG A 3 50.19 -8.82 11.67
C ARG A 3 48.78 -8.72 12.26
N ILE A 4 48.55 -7.82 13.21
CA ILE A 4 47.25 -7.64 13.87
C ILE A 4 46.34 -6.70 13.04
N ILE A 5 46.92 -5.81 12.27
CA ILE A 5 46.16 -4.87 11.40
C ILE A 5 45.54 -5.58 10.20
N PHE A 6 46.17 -6.66 9.73
CA PHE A 6 45.64 -7.45 8.59
C PHE A 6 44.41 -8.30 8.93
N LEU A 7 44.27 -8.73 10.19
CA LEU A 7 43.13 -9.51 10.66
C LEU A 7 41.88 -8.65 10.90
N LEU A 8 42.05 -7.36 11.19
CA LEU A 8 40.93 -6.43 11.38
C LEU A 8 40.34 -5.96 10.05
N LEU A 9 41.09 -5.95 8.96
CA LEU A 9 40.59 -5.55 7.63
C LEU A 9 39.76 -6.65 6.95
N THR A 10 39.95 -7.93 7.31
CA THR A 10 39.21 -9.03 6.71
C THR A 10 37.81 -9.24 7.32
N CYS A 11 37.53 -8.71 8.51
CA CYS A 11 36.22 -8.78 9.12
C CYS A 11 35.20 -7.79 8.56
N ILE A 12 35.62 -6.77 7.82
CA ILE A 12 34.72 -5.73 7.28
C ILE A 12 34.04 -6.20 5.97
N MET A 13 34.58 -7.22 5.30
CA MET A 13 34.04 -7.71 4.02
C MET A 13 32.96 -8.78 4.14
N TYR A 14 32.62 -9.24 5.35
CA TYR A 14 31.56 -10.24 5.56
C TYR A 14 30.20 -9.65 5.95
N SER A 15 30.06 -8.32 5.87
CA SER A 15 28.74 -7.66 5.96
C SER A 15 28.14 -7.49 4.56
N CYS A 16 28.26 -8.49 3.72
CA CYS A 16 27.61 -8.49 2.41
C CYS A 16 26.27 -9.22 2.49
N SER A 17 25.21 -8.40 2.59
CA SER A 17 23.97 -8.56 1.83
C SER A 17 23.40 -9.98 1.79
N ASN A 18 22.74 -10.38 2.88
CA ASN A 18 21.49 -11.10 2.68
C ASN A 18 20.51 -10.08 2.05
N THR A 19 20.66 -9.83 0.78
CA THR A 19 19.53 -9.46 -0.06
C THR A 19 18.69 -10.73 -0.10
N ASP A 20 17.86 -10.93 0.94
CA ASP A 20 16.70 -11.78 0.82
C ASP A 20 15.98 -11.27 -0.42
N THR A 21 16.19 -11.94 -1.55
CA THR A 21 15.43 -11.76 -2.77
C THR A 21 14.05 -12.32 -2.50
N CYS A 22 13.28 -11.55 -1.74
CA CYS A 22 11.91 -11.85 -1.47
C CYS A 22 11.17 -11.91 -2.79
N LYS A 23 10.56 -13.05 -3.05
CA LYS A 23 9.66 -13.22 -4.18
C LYS A 23 8.32 -12.61 -3.82
N GLU A 24 8.02 -11.46 -4.41
CA GLU A 24 6.73 -10.81 -4.32
C GLU A 24 5.64 -11.74 -4.87
N ASN A 25 4.51 -11.83 -4.18
CA ASN A 25 3.35 -12.58 -4.67
C ASN A 25 2.60 -11.77 -5.71
N ASP A 26 2.46 -12.31 -6.93
CA ASP A 26 1.81 -11.62 -8.05
C ASP A 26 0.34 -11.30 -7.79
N VAL A 27 -0.39 -12.15 -7.06
CA VAL A 27 -1.79 -11.90 -6.70
C VAL A 27 -1.88 -10.71 -5.75
N VAL A 28 -1.02 -10.66 -4.73
CA VAL A 28 -0.93 -9.54 -3.78
C VAL A 28 -0.60 -8.25 -4.53
N LYS A 29 0.39 -8.30 -5.42
CA LYS A 29 0.80 -7.14 -6.24
C LYS A 29 -0.34 -6.61 -7.10
N ASN A 30 -1.06 -7.49 -7.79
CA ASN A 30 -2.16 -7.09 -8.66
C ASN A 30 -3.30 -6.47 -7.87
N ARG A 31 -3.66 -7.02 -6.70
CA ARG A 31 -4.66 -6.43 -5.81
C ARG A 31 -4.23 -5.07 -5.30
N PHE A 32 -2.99 -4.94 -4.83
CA PHE A 32 -2.47 -3.66 -4.36
C PHE A 32 -2.51 -2.59 -5.46
N ASN A 33 -2.11 -2.94 -6.69
CA ASN A 33 -2.19 -2.04 -7.83
C ASN A 33 -3.64 -1.66 -8.16
N PHE A 34 -4.59 -2.58 -8.04
CA PHE A 34 -6.01 -2.29 -8.21
C PHE A 34 -6.48 -1.22 -7.20
N TYR A 35 -6.11 -1.34 -5.92
CA TYR A 35 -6.50 -0.36 -4.90
C TYR A 35 -5.92 1.02 -5.19
N ILE A 36 -4.63 1.09 -5.52
CA ILE A 36 -3.97 2.35 -5.87
C ILE A 36 -4.61 3.00 -7.09
N ASN A 37 -4.88 2.21 -8.13
CA ASN A 37 -5.50 2.71 -9.36
C ASN A 37 -6.94 3.18 -9.11
N SER A 38 -7.70 2.51 -8.27
CA SER A 38 -9.06 2.91 -7.92
C SER A 38 -9.10 4.28 -7.25
N ILE A 39 -8.18 4.55 -6.32
CA ILE A 39 -8.04 5.86 -5.68
C ILE A 39 -7.63 6.92 -6.70
N ASN A 40 -6.61 6.63 -7.49
CA ASN A 40 -6.09 7.58 -8.48
C ASN A 40 -7.13 7.93 -9.55
N ASN A 41 -7.82 6.94 -10.08
CA ASN A 41 -8.84 7.14 -11.13
C ASN A 41 -10.04 7.91 -10.60
N TYR A 42 -10.47 7.63 -9.37
CA TYR A 42 -11.54 8.37 -8.72
C TYR A 42 -11.21 9.88 -8.59
N ASP A 43 -10.01 10.19 -8.10
CA ASP A 43 -9.58 11.58 -7.94
C ASP A 43 -9.40 12.31 -9.28
N LEU A 44 -8.99 11.60 -10.34
CA LEU A 44 -8.85 12.17 -11.69
C LEU A 44 -10.17 12.31 -12.42
N TYR A 45 -11.21 11.59 -12.01
CA TYR A 45 -12.49 11.62 -12.71
C TYR A 45 -13.18 12.99 -12.55
N ARG A 46 -13.69 13.54 -13.66
CA ARG A 46 -14.33 14.87 -13.72
C ARG A 46 -15.75 14.84 -14.27
N GLY A 47 -16.31 13.64 -14.42
CA GLY A 47 -17.68 13.44 -14.91
C GLY A 47 -18.68 13.15 -13.80
N VAL A 48 -19.81 12.54 -14.18
CA VAL A 48 -20.80 12.03 -13.23
C VAL A 48 -20.23 10.80 -12.52
N ILE A 49 -20.14 10.86 -11.20
CA ILE A 49 -19.64 9.75 -10.39
C ILE A 49 -20.65 8.60 -10.44
N THR A 50 -20.20 7.43 -10.90
CA THR A 50 -21.01 6.22 -10.91
C THR A 50 -20.87 5.48 -9.58
N ASP A 51 -21.90 4.67 -9.24
CA ASP A 51 -21.88 3.84 -8.04
C ASP A 51 -20.66 2.90 -8.02
N SER A 52 -20.30 2.35 -9.18
CA SER A 52 -19.12 1.49 -9.32
C SER A 52 -17.81 2.23 -9.02
N LEU A 53 -17.65 3.44 -9.54
CA LEU A 53 -16.46 4.26 -9.30
C LEU A 53 -16.32 4.63 -7.82
N LEU A 54 -17.42 5.04 -7.21
CA LEU A 54 -17.50 5.36 -5.78
C LEU A 54 -17.23 4.13 -4.90
N ALA A 55 -17.85 2.98 -5.23
CA ALA A 55 -17.67 1.75 -4.49
C ALA A 55 -16.22 1.25 -4.53
N ASN A 56 -15.58 1.28 -5.70
CA ASN A 56 -14.19 0.88 -5.86
C ASN A 56 -13.24 1.81 -5.10
N PHE A 57 -13.48 3.12 -5.14
CA PHE A 57 -12.69 4.09 -4.39
C PHE A 57 -12.77 3.82 -2.88
N GLY A 58 -13.96 3.81 -2.33
CA GLY A 58 -14.13 3.65 -0.90
C GLY A 58 -13.65 2.29 -0.39
N PHE A 59 -13.93 1.20 -1.13
CA PHE A 59 -13.41 -0.12 -0.80
C PHE A 59 -11.88 -0.13 -0.77
N SER A 60 -11.25 0.40 -1.81
CA SER A 60 -9.79 0.44 -1.93
C SER A 60 -9.13 1.30 -0.86
N ALA A 61 -9.72 2.45 -0.53
CA ALA A 61 -9.20 3.34 0.50
C ALA A 61 -9.23 2.68 1.88
N GLU A 62 -10.33 1.99 2.22
CA GLU A 62 -10.44 1.28 3.50
C GLU A 62 -9.50 0.07 3.57
N VAL A 63 -9.41 -0.73 2.49
CA VAL A 63 -8.48 -1.86 2.45
C VAL A 63 -7.04 -1.39 2.63
N LEU A 64 -6.63 -0.32 1.95
CA LEU A 64 -5.28 0.22 2.09
C LEU A 64 -5.03 0.77 3.50
N SER A 65 -6.00 1.45 4.09
CA SER A 65 -5.88 1.95 5.47
C SER A 65 -5.74 0.80 6.47
N ASP A 66 -6.57 -0.23 6.37
CA ASP A 66 -6.53 -1.39 7.26
C ASP A 66 -5.25 -2.23 7.05
N LEU A 67 -4.78 -2.36 5.81
CA LEU A 67 -3.56 -3.10 5.48
C LEU A 67 -2.30 -2.40 5.98
N THR A 68 -2.22 -1.09 5.79
CA THR A 68 -0.99 -0.32 6.02
C THR A 68 -0.94 0.34 7.38
N GLY A 69 -2.08 0.58 8.02
CA GLY A 69 -2.20 1.42 9.21
C GLY A 69 -2.00 2.91 8.95
N GLU A 70 -1.88 3.32 7.69
CA GLU A 70 -1.74 4.72 7.29
C GLU A 70 -3.12 5.37 7.15
N GLU A 71 -3.29 6.54 7.73
CA GLU A 71 -4.52 7.31 7.59
C GLU A 71 -4.62 7.95 6.19
N HIS A 72 -5.84 7.96 5.65
CA HIS A 72 -6.15 8.68 4.42
C HIS A 72 -6.47 10.15 4.72
N SER A 73 -6.27 11.02 3.72
CA SER A 73 -6.55 12.45 3.81
C SER A 73 -7.77 12.90 3.00
N TYR A 74 -8.57 11.97 2.46
CA TYR A 74 -9.82 12.36 1.80
C TYR A 74 -10.88 12.80 2.81
N ILE A 75 -11.77 13.67 2.38
CA ILE A 75 -12.86 14.23 3.17
C ILE A 75 -14.08 13.33 3.04
N PHE A 76 -14.70 12.98 4.17
CA PHE A 76 -16.00 12.33 4.22
C PHE A 76 -17.09 13.36 3.87
N ALA A 77 -17.38 13.48 2.58
CA ALA A 77 -18.47 14.29 2.03
C ALA A 77 -19.32 13.39 1.13
N GLU A 78 -20.40 13.88 0.59
CA GLU A 78 -21.19 13.17 -0.41
C GLU A 78 -21.10 13.89 -1.77
N PRO A 79 -20.32 13.35 -2.68
CA PRO A 79 -19.43 12.19 -2.58
C PRO A 79 -18.11 12.51 -1.85
N PRO A 80 -17.43 11.51 -1.26
CA PRO A 80 -16.13 11.71 -0.65
C PRO A 80 -15.11 12.20 -1.68
N SER A 81 -14.19 13.05 -1.27
CA SER A 81 -13.23 13.66 -2.19
C SER A 81 -11.94 14.05 -1.50
N TYR A 82 -10.85 14.15 -2.27
CA TYR A 82 -9.65 14.83 -1.82
C TYR A 82 -9.81 16.34 -1.95
N LYS A 83 -9.31 17.09 -0.97
CA LYS A 83 -9.31 18.55 -1.03
C LYS A 83 -8.46 19.06 -2.19
N THR A 84 -7.32 18.43 -2.41
CA THR A 84 -6.41 18.74 -3.51
C THR A 84 -5.85 17.46 -4.15
N ARG A 85 -5.45 17.56 -5.42
CA ARG A 85 -4.73 16.48 -6.10
C ARG A 85 -3.44 16.10 -5.36
N LYS A 86 -2.78 17.06 -4.71
CA LYS A 86 -1.58 16.84 -3.92
C LYS A 86 -1.85 15.92 -2.73
N ASP A 87 -3.00 16.04 -2.08
CA ASP A 87 -3.39 15.18 -0.95
C ASP A 87 -3.58 13.74 -1.41
N CYS A 88 -4.27 13.52 -2.53
CA CYS A 88 -4.42 12.19 -3.13
C CYS A 88 -3.05 11.56 -3.46
N LEU A 89 -2.18 12.29 -4.12
CA LEU A 89 -0.84 11.80 -4.47
C LEU A 89 0.03 11.54 -3.24
N SER A 90 -0.16 12.31 -2.17
CA SER A 90 0.52 12.09 -0.90
C SER A 90 0.10 10.77 -0.25
N ASP A 91 -1.19 10.46 -0.24
CA ASP A 91 -1.71 9.19 0.27
C ASP A 91 -1.20 8.01 -0.57
N ILE A 92 -1.28 8.10 -1.88
CA ILE A 92 -0.75 7.07 -2.80
C ILE A 92 0.74 6.84 -2.54
N LYS A 93 1.53 7.90 -2.33
CA LYS A 93 2.95 7.80 -2.02
C LYS A 93 3.20 7.08 -0.70
N LYS A 94 2.42 7.35 0.36
CA LYS A 94 2.50 6.66 1.64
C LYS A 94 2.24 5.16 1.49
N TYR A 95 1.16 4.79 0.82
CA TYR A 95 0.80 3.39 0.59
C TYR A 95 1.87 2.65 -0.22
N LYS A 96 2.38 3.24 -1.30
CA LYS A 96 3.44 2.64 -2.12
C LYS A 96 4.75 2.47 -1.34
N LYS A 97 5.10 3.45 -0.49
CA LYS A 97 6.29 3.36 0.39
C LYS A 97 6.15 2.23 1.39
N TRP A 98 4.98 2.09 2.01
CA TRP A 98 4.69 1.00 2.93
C TRP A 98 4.77 -0.36 2.20
N TYR A 99 4.13 -0.48 1.04
CA TYR A 99 4.11 -1.69 0.23
C TYR A 99 5.53 -2.14 -0.13
N LYS A 100 6.37 -1.23 -0.60
CA LYS A 100 7.76 -1.52 -0.94
C LYS A 100 8.52 -2.19 0.21
N LYS A 101 8.24 -1.79 1.45
CA LYS A 101 8.89 -2.36 2.65
C LYS A 101 8.29 -3.69 3.10
N ASN A 102 7.01 -3.92 2.82
CA ASN A 102 6.24 -5.01 3.42
C ASN A 102 5.75 -6.07 2.42
N LYS A 103 5.92 -5.86 1.12
CA LYS A 103 5.37 -6.72 0.05
C LYS A 103 5.69 -8.21 0.19
N CYS A 104 6.79 -8.54 0.83
CA CYS A 104 7.21 -9.92 1.08
C CYS A 104 6.52 -10.59 2.27
N LYS A 105 5.91 -9.80 3.12
CA LYS A 105 5.24 -10.26 4.34
C LYS A 105 3.73 -10.37 4.19
N ILE A 106 3.18 -9.81 3.10
CA ILE A 106 1.74 -9.82 2.84
C ILE A 106 1.36 -11.16 2.24
N THR A 107 0.41 -11.84 2.88
CA THR A 107 -0.17 -13.10 2.36
C THR A 107 -1.53 -12.85 1.71
N ILE A 108 -1.94 -13.78 0.84
CA ILE A 108 -3.27 -13.75 0.21
C ILE A 108 -4.34 -13.85 1.30
N GLU A 109 -4.17 -14.71 2.29
CA GLU A 109 -5.09 -14.92 3.39
C GLU A 109 -5.28 -13.65 4.22
N GLN A 110 -4.20 -12.89 4.44
CA GLN A 110 -4.28 -11.60 5.11
C GLN A 110 -5.12 -10.59 4.33
N LEU A 111 -4.90 -10.50 3.02
CA LEU A 111 -5.71 -9.63 2.15
C LEU A 111 -7.17 -10.07 2.12
N ASP A 112 -7.45 -11.36 1.97
CA ASP A 112 -8.81 -11.90 1.97
C ASP A 112 -9.54 -11.55 3.27
N SER A 113 -8.86 -11.64 4.41
CA SER A 113 -9.42 -11.28 5.72
C SER A 113 -9.74 -9.79 5.82
N ILE A 114 -8.84 -8.92 5.36
CA ILE A 114 -9.05 -7.47 5.35
C ILE A 114 -10.20 -7.10 4.42
N GLU A 115 -10.21 -7.61 3.18
CA GLU A 115 -11.26 -7.33 2.21
C GLU A 115 -12.63 -7.77 2.71
N LYS A 116 -12.72 -8.97 3.31
CA LYS A 116 -13.96 -9.47 3.90
C LYS A 116 -14.44 -8.57 5.04
N ASN A 117 -13.54 -8.10 5.88
CA ASN A 117 -13.88 -7.20 6.98
C ASN A 117 -14.38 -5.84 6.46
N VAL A 118 -13.70 -5.25 5.49
CA VAL A 118 -14.13 -4.00 4.84
C VAL A 118 -15.50 -4.18 4.17
N TYR A 119 -15.68 -5.27 3.43
CA TYR A 119 -16.95 -5.56 2.77
C TYR A 119 -18.11 -5.71 3.76
N SER A 120 -17.89 -6.41 4.89
CA SER A 120 -18.93 -6.60 5.90
C SER A 120 -19.34 -5.30 6.60
N LYS A 121 -18.43 -4.36 6.79
CA LYS A 121 -18.74 -3.03 7.33
C LYS A 121 -19.64 -2.19 6.41
N ARG A 122 -19.61 -2.45 5.10
CA ARG A 122 -20.35 -1.68 4.07
C ARG A 122 -21.79 -2.10 3.86
N ILE A 123 -22.16 -3.30 4.31
CA ILE A 123 -23.56 -3.80 4.19
C ILE A 123 -24.55 -2.99 5.04
N TRP A 124 -24.06 -2.11 5.92
CA TRP A 124 -24.87 -1.31 6.84
C TRP A 124 -25.07 0.16 6.40
N TRP A 125 -24.67 0.52 5.18
CA TRP A 125 -24.87 1.87 4.61
C TRP A 125 -25.93 1.82 3.47
#